data_c7490bbbc27a6449706e0b90055573b0
#
_entry.id   c7490bbbc27a6449706e0b90055573b0
#
_cell.length_a   1.000
_cell.length_b   1.000
_cell.length_c   1.000
_cell.angle_alpha   90.00
_cell.angle_beta   90.00
_cell.angle_gamma   90.00
#
_symmetry.space_group_name_H-M   'P 1'
#
loop_
_entity.id
_entity.type
_entity.pdbx_description
1 polymer ?
#
loop_
_entity_poly.entity_id
_entity_poly.type
_entity_poly.pdbx_seq_one_letter_code
_entity_poly.pdbx_strand_id
1 'polypeptide(L)'
;MQPKYNAIYRALVTSTADVTNSGKIRVQCPQIAGLAEIRAAEPVNSTQPVPKVGTTVWLMFSGGDITKPAYFSNSGNYLVQDWTNFSLVSGFTGNGNSNGTPQFQVVNEYGSLKVNLQGGINITYPSGTIANGGTWSSGFPAIARPSSLRSLVAACSASSSTTLSLKMDFTTSGNATIVGTNSTTIQPPWVSLNGLSYYI
;
A
#
# COMPACT_ATOMS: atom_id res chain seq x y z
N MET A 1 -37.12 -30.56 -3.92
CA MET A 1 -36.47 -29.58 -4.78
C MET A 1 -35.47 -28.83 -3.89
N GLN A 2 -34.16 -28.90 -4.14
CA GLN A 2 -33.19 -28.16 -3.35
C GLN A 2 -33.32 -26.65 -3.65
N PRO A 3 -33.21 -25.79 -2.63
CA PRO A 3 -33.22 -24.34 -2.86
C PRO A 3 -32.06 -23.94 -3.77
N LYS A 4 -32.34 -23.09 -4.76
CA LYS A 4 -31.32 -22.55 -5.65
C LYS A 4 -30.84 -21.19 -5.14
N TYR A 5 -29.53 -21.04 -5.00
CA TYR A 5 -28.88 -19.83 -4.52
C TYR A 5 -28.32 -19.03 -5.72
N ASN A 6 -29.19 -18.25 -6.37
CA ASN A 6 -28.83 -17.53 -7.63
C ASN A 6 -28.42 -16.07 -7.42
N ALA A 7 -28.18 -15.65 -6.18
CA ALA A 7 -27.71 -14.29 -5.85
C ALA A 7 -26.21 -14.26 -5.53
N ILE A 8 -25.68 -13.06 -5.39
CA ILE A 8 -24.35 -12.81 -4.85
C ILE A 8 -24.50 -12.42 -3.37
N TYR A 9 -23.71 -13.05 -2.52
CA TYR A 9 -23.79 -12.92 -1.07
C TYR A 9 -22.50 -12.34 -0.51
N ARG A 10 -22.60 -11.58 0.59
CA ARG A 10 -21.40 -11.18 1.35
C ARG A 10 -21.03 -12.28 2.32
N ALA A 11 -19.75 -12.63 2.33
CA ALA A 11 -19.23 -13.67 3.21
C ALA A 11 -17.92 -13.23 3.87
N LEU A 12 -17.70 -13.69 5.10
CA LEU A 12 -16.49 -13.44 5.88
C LEU A 12 -15.53 -14.61 5.68
N VAL A 13 -14.27 -14.35 5.34
CA VAL A 13 -13.23 -15.39 5.25
C VAL A 13 -12.87 -15.90 6.64
N THR A 14 -13.06 -17.18 6.88
CA THR A 14 -12.77 -17.84 8.17
C THR A 14 -11.48 -18.65 8.14
N SER A 15 -11.07 -19.15 6.97
CA SER A 15 -9.82 -19.89 6.80
C SER A 15 -9.31 -19.83 5.36
N THR A 16 -8.01 -19.79 5.22
CA THR A 16 -7.28 -19.88 3.94
C THR A 16 -6.43 -21.17 3.86
N ALA A 17 -6.64 -22.10 4.78
CA ALA A 17 -5.95 -23.39 4.76
C ALA A 17 -6.46 -24.23 3.58
N ASP A 18 -5.67 -24.31 2.53
CA ASP A 18 -5.94 -25.06 1.30
C ASP A 18 -4.77 -25.99 1.00
N VAL A 19 -4.99 -27.28 1.24
CA VAL A 19 -3.97 -28.32 1.01
C VAL A 19 -3.66 -28.54 -0.48
N THR A 20 -4.51 -28.04 -1.37
CA THR A 20 -4.33 -28.18 -2.82
C THR A 20 -3.62 -27.00 -3.44
N ASN A 21 -3.39 -25.94 -2.67
CA ASN A 21 -2.80 -24.68 -3.11
C ASN A 21 -3.50 -24.06 -4.34
N SER A 22 -4.82 -24.28 -4.45
CA SER A 22 -5.67 -23.80 -5.54
C SER A 22 -6.38 -22.47 -5.22
N GLY A 23 -6.08 -21.87 -4.07
CA GLY A 23 -6.68 -20.62 -3.60
C GLY A 23 -8.06 -20.79 -2.97
N LYS A 24 -8.45 -22.02 -2.59
CA LYS A 24 -9.72 -22.28 -1.90
C LYS A 24 -9.72 -21.70 -0.50
N ILE A 25 -10.87 -21.16 -0.11
CA ILE A 25 -11.08 -20.57 1.21
C ILE A 25 -12.29 -21.16 1.90
N ARG A 26 -12.39 -20.97 3.22
CA ARG A 26 -13.62 -21.17 3.98
C ARG A 26 -14.22 -19.84 4.33
N VAL A 27 -15.53 -19.76 4.25
CA VAL A 27 -16.25 -18.50 4.50
C VAL A 27 -17.50 -18.75 5.34
N GLN A 28 -17.89 -17.74 6.11
CA GLN A 28 -19.17 -17.66 6.79
C GLN A 28 -20.06 -16.68 6.06
N CYS A 29 -21.26 -17.11 5.68
CA CYS A 29 -22.24 -16.31 4.97
C CYS A 29 -23.55 -16.20 5.77
N PRO A 30 -23.74 -15.13 6.57
CA PRO A 30 -24.91 -14.99 7.44
C PRO A 30 -26.26 -14.92 6.70
N GLN A 31 -26.22 -14.54 5.42
CA GLN A 31 -27.43 -14.41 4.58
C GLN A 31 -28.01 -15.76 4.14
N ILE A 32 -27.26 -16.84 4.33
CA ILE A 32 -27.70 -18.20 3.99
C ILE A 32 -28.07 -18.90 5.28
N ALA A 33 -29.36 -19.04 5.51
CA ALA A 33 -29.91 -19.65 6.73
C ALA A 33 -29.41 -21.10 6.91
N GLY A 34 -28.97 -21.41 8.14
CA GLY A 34 -28.56 -22.75 8.53
C GLY A 34 -27.13 -23.15 8.19
N LEU A 35 -26.31 -22.25 7.61
CA LEU A 35 -24.90 -22.51 7.32
C LEU A 35 -24.00 -21.74 8.29
N ALA A 36 -23.23 -22.50 9.07
CA ALA A 36 -22.19 -21.92 9.93
C ALA A 36 -20.93 -21.59 9.11
N GLU A 37 -20.52 -22.47 8.22
CA GLU A 37 -19.32 -22.31 7.39
C GLU A 37 -19.52 -23.01 6.03
N ILE A 38 -19.15 -22.31 4.96
CA ILE A 38 -19.07 -22.84 3.61
C ILE A 38 -17.62 -23.19 3.33
N ARG A 39 -17.38 -24.44 2.98
CA ARG A 39 -16.04 -24.97 2.76
C ARG A 39 -15.68 -24.98 1.28
N ALA A 40 -14.39 -24.83 1.00
CA ALA A 40 -13.82 -24.96 -0.33
C ALA A 40 -14.43 -24.03 -1.39
N ALA A 41 -14.73 -22.77 -1.01
CA ALA A 41 -15.09 -21.77 -2.00
C ALA A 41 -13.88 -21.51 -2.93
N GLU A 42 -14.11 -21.66 -4.24
CA GLU A 42 -13.07 -21.53 -5.26
C GLU A 42 -12.96 -20.07 -5.75
N PRO A 43 -11.75 -19.59 -6.09
CA PRO A 43 -11.61 -18.28 -6.70
C PRO A 43 -12.23 -18.28 -8.11
N VAL A 44 -13.08 -17.29 -8.41
CA VAL A 44 -13.60 -17.10 -9.78
C VAL A 44 -12.49 -16.77 -10.76
N ASN A 45 -11.46 -16.06 -10.27
CA ASN A 45 -10.25 -15.81 -11.03
C ASN A 45 -9.06 -16.44 -10.31
N SER A 46 -8.43 -17.44 -10.92
CA SER A 46 -7.30 -18.18 -10.35
C SER A 46 -6.03 -17.33 -10.14
N THR A 47 -5.94 -16.14 -10.76
CA THR A 47 -4.81 -15.22 -10.61
C THR A 47 -5.02 -14.20 -9.49
N GLN A 48 -6.21 -14.16 -8.87
CA GLN A 48 -6.44 -13.24 -7.76
C GLN A 48 -5.72 -13.72 -6.50
N PRO A 49 -5.16 -12.81 -5.69
CA PRO A 49 -4.57 -13.17 -4.41
C PRO A 49 -5.61 -13.80 -3.49
N VAL A 50 -5.18 -14.78 -2.70
CA VAL A 50 -6.02 -15.36 -1.65
C VAL A 50 -6.32 -14.31 -0.59
N PRO A 51 -7.59 -14.01 -0.29
CA PRO A 51 -7.95 -12.98 0.68
C PRO A 51 -7.56 -13.42 2.09
N LYS A 52 -7.17 -12.45 2.94
CA LYS A 52 -6.80 -12.73 4.33
C LYS A 52 -8.02 -13.17 5.16
N VAL A 53 -7.81 -14.01 6.18
CA VAL A 53 -8.82 -14.32 7.19
C VAL A 53 -9.34 -13.03 7.84
N GLY A 54 -10.65 -12.94 8.04
CA GLY A 54 -11.33 -11.74 8.55
C GLY A 54 -11.73 -10.72 7.47
N THR A 55 -11.36 -10.93 6.20
CA THR A 55 -11.82 -10.05 5.12
C THR A 55 -13.19 -10.48 4.58
N THR A 56 -13.90 -9.53 3.97
CA THR A 56 -15.17 -9.80 3.30
C THR A 56 -14.92 -10.12 1.82
N VAL A 57 -15.60 -11.15 1.33
CA VAL A 57 -15.61 -11.53 -0.09
C VAL A 57 -17.06 -11.58 -0.60
N TRP A 58 -17.22 -11.54 -1.91
CA TRP A 58 -18.47 -11.83 -2.57
C TRP A 58 -18.52 -13.31 -2.94
N LEU A 59 -19.58 -13.99 -2.51
CA LEU A 59 -19.81 -15.41 -2.72
C LEU A 59 -20.95 -15.62 -3.72
N MET A 60 -20.74 -16.53 -4.64
CA MET A 60 -21.77 -17.03 -5.55
C MET A 60 -21.76 -18.57 -5.58
N PHE A 61 -22.80 -19.16 -6.11
CA PHE A 61 -22.91 -20.59 -6.26
C PHE A 61 -23.15 -20.97 -7.72
N SER A 62 -22.26 -21.76 -8.29
CA SER A 62 -22.33 -22.16 -9.70
C SER A 62 -23.64 -22.92 -9.98
N GLY A 63 -24.46 -22.36 -10.87
CA GLY A 63 -25.81 -22.89 -11.17
C GLY A 63 -26.80 -22.87 -10.00
N GLY A 64 -26.53 -22.06 -8.97
CA GLY A 64 -27.31 -22.00 -7.73
C GLY A 64 -27.10 -23.20 -6.80
N ASP A 65 -26.09 -24.00 -7.04
CA ASP A 65 -25.76 -25.21 -6.27
C ASP A 65 -24.84 -24.84 -5.10
N ILE A 66 -25.34 -25.00 -3.87
CA ILE A 66 -24.62 -24.67 -2.65
C ILE A 66 -23.32 -25.48 -2.46
N THR A 67 -23.19 -26.60 -3.11
CA THR A 67 -21.98 -27.44 -3.06
C THR A 67 -20.86 -26.94 -3.98
N LYS A 68 -21.17 -25.93 -4.81
CA LYS A 68 -20.22 -25.33 -5.76
C LYS A 68 -20.02 -23.84 -5.48
N PRO A 69 -19.51 -23.48 -4.28
CA PRO A 69 -19.26 -22.10 -3.93
C PRO A 69 -18.06 -21.54 -4.70
N ALA A 70 -18.22 -20.33 -5.21
CA ALA A 70 -17.13 -19.57 -5.80
C ALA A 70 -17.08 -18.16 -5.20
N TYR A 71 -15.91 -17.55 -5.09
CA TYR A 71 -15.78 -16.22 -4.51
C TYR A 71 -15.05 -15.26 -5.43
N PHE A 72 -15.45 -13.99 -5.34
CA PHE A 72 -14.68 -12.86 -5.80
C PHE A 72 -14.03 -12.23 -4.58
N SER A 73 -12.73 -12.04 -4.64
CA SER A 73 -12.07 -11.20 -3.64
C SER A 73 -12.63 -9.78 -3.74
N ASN A 74 -13.07 -9.22 -2.62
CA ASN A 74 -13.39 -7.80 -2.53
C ASN A 74 -12.11 -6.94 -2.48
N SER A 75 -10.95 -7.58 -2.57
CA SER A 75 -9.63 -6.97 -2.62
C SER A 75 -9.29 -6.49 -4.04
N GLY A 76 -10.19 -5.72 -4.65
CA GLY A 76 -9.82 -4.86 -5.77
C GLY A 76 -8.92 -3.71 -5.28
N ASN A 77 -8.23 -3.07 -6.22
CA ASN A 77 -7.55 -1.81 -5.92
C ASN A 77 -8.60 -0.77 -5.56
N TYR A 78 -8.57 -0.24 -4.35
CA TYR A 78 -9.43 0.87 -3.95
C TYR A 78 -8.66 1.90 -3.15
N LEU A 79 -9.10 3.14 -3.31
CA LEU A 79 -8.56 4.27 -2.58
C LEU A 79 -8.97 4.18 -1.11
N VAL A 80 -7.99 4.23 -0.22
CA VAL A 80 -8.20 4.25 1.23
C VAL A 80 -8.05 5.67 1.76
N GLN A 81 -7.06 6.39 1.27
CA GLN A 81 -6.84 7.80 1.56
C GLN A 81 -6.36 8.51 0.31
N ASP A 82 -7.02 9.60 -0.05
CA ASP A 82 -6.63 10.42 -1.20
C ASP A 82 -5.35 11.21 -0.93
N TRP A 83 -4.81 11.81 -1.99
CA TRP A 83 -3.59 12.59 -1.94
C TRP A 83 -3.61 13.60 -0.81
N THR A 84 -2.69 13.45 0.12
CA THR A 84 -2.56 14.26 1.32
C THR A 84 -1.17 14.85 1.39
N ASN A 85 -1.09 16.13 1.70
CA ASN A 85 0.20 16.84 1.79
C ASN A 85 1.03 16.29 2.95
N PHE A 86 2.34 16.19 2.72
CA PHE A 86 3.29 15.97 3.81
C PHE A 86 3.40 17.20 4.71
N SER A 87 3.51 16.98 6.01
CA SER A 87 3.93 18.01 6.96
C SER A 87 5.45 18.12 6.92
N LEU A 88 5.96 19.12 6.19
CA LEU A 88 7.39 19.33 6.08
C LEU A 88 7.93 20.03 7.33
N VAL A 89 9.13 19.66 7.76
CA VAL A 89 9.83 20.33 8.86
C VAL A 89 10.70 21.48 8.32
N SER A 90 11.18 22.34 9.22
CA SER A 90 12.04 23.46 8.87
C SER A 90 13.27 23.00 8.06
N GLY A 91 13.63 23.76 7.03
CA GLY A 91 14.71 23.42 6.09
C GLY A 91 14.24 22.66 4.85
N PHE A 92 12.96 22.27 4.80
CA PHE A 92 12.35 21.59 3.63
C PHE A 92 11.13 22.35 3.13
N THR A 93 11.03 22.51 1.82
CA THR A 93 9.86 23.14 1.17
C THR A 93 9.39 22.29 -0.01
N GLY A 94 8.13 22.46 -0.38
CA GLY A 94 7.54 21.72 -1.51
C GLY A 94 7.98 22.25 -2.87
N ASN A 95 7.52 21.55 -3.93
CA ASN A 95 7.73 21.87 -5.33
C ASN A 95 9.19 21.79 -5.79
N GLY A 96 10.00 20.91 -5.18
CA GLY A 96 11.40 20.69 -5.59
C GLY A 96 11.50 20.37 -7.08
N ASN A 97 12.29 21.15 -7.81
CA ASN A 97 12.49 21.03 -9.26
C ASN A 97 11.16 21.00 -10.06
N SER A 98 10.17 21.77 -9.64
CA SER A 98 8.85 21.82 -10.26
C SER A 98 8.11 20.47 -10.35
N ASN A 99 8.43 19.53 -9.47
CA ASN A 99 7.77 18.22 -9.42
C ASN A 99 6.40 18.23 -8.73
N GLY A 100 5.94 19.38 -8.28
CA GLY A 100 4.65 19.55 -7.58
C GLY A 100 4.74 19.43 -6.07
N THR A 101 3.59 19.56 -5.42
CA THR A 101 3.47 19.45 -3.97
C THR A 101 3.81 18.03 -3.49
N PRO A 102 4.64 17.87 -2.46
CA PRO A 102 4.92 16.56 -1.89
C PRO A 102 3.68 16.02 -1.17
N GLN A 103 3.21 14.86 -1.64
CA GLN A 103 1.98 14.22 -1.18
C GLN A 103 2.17 12.71 -1.09
N PHE A 104 1.32 12.08 -0.28
CA PHE A 104 1.15 10.64 -0.24
C PHE A 104 -0.33 10.25 -0.43
N GLN A 105 -0.55 9.06 -0.92
CA GLN A 105 -1.86 8.43 -1.08
C GLN A 105 -1.78 7.01 -0.55
N VAL A 106 -2.84 6.53 0.09
CA VAL A 106 -2.93 5.13 0.53
C VAL A 106 -3.97 4.40 -0.30
N VAL A 107 -3.56 3.33 -0.93
CA VAL A 107 -4.43 2.44 -1.69
C VAL A 107 -4.40 1.04 -1.09
N ASN A 108 -5.53 0.36 -1.13
CA ASN A 108 -5.54 -1.07 -0.93
C ASN A 108 -5.23 -1.73 -2.28
N GLU A 109 -4.16 -2.49 -2.35
CA GLU A 109 -3.77 -3.24 -3.54
C GLU A 109 -3.90 -4.72 -3.21
N TYR A 110 -5.02 -5.30 -3.63
CA TYR A 110 -5.34 -6.72 -3.40
C TYR A 110 -5.22 -7.17 -1.94
N GLY A 111 -5.71 -6.36 -1.00
CA GLY A 111 -5.71 -6.66 0.43
C GLY A 111 -4.44 -6.22 1.17
N SER A 112 -3.48 -5.65 0.49
CA SER A 112 -2.29 -5.01 1.09
C SER A 112 -2.39 -3.50 0.96
N LEU A 113 -2.07 -2.78 2.03
CA LEU A 113 -2.01 -1.33 1.97
C LEU A 113 -0.67 -0.90 1.37
N LYS A 114 -0.76 -0.02 0.37
CA LYS A 114 0.38 0.57 -0.33
C LYS A 114 0.31 2.09 -0.23
N VAL A 115 1.40 2.70 0.12
CA VAL A 115 1.58 4.15 0.10
C VAL A 115 2.27 4.53 -1.21
N ASN A 116 1.61 5.36 -2.00
CA ASN A 116 2.19 5.98 -3.18
C ASN A 116 2.64 7.39 -2.83
N LEU A 117 3.73 7.84 -3.43
CA LEU A 117 4.34 9.15 -3.18
C LEU A 117 4.39 9.95 -4.47
N GLN A 118 4.24 11.27 -4.38
CA GLN A 118 4.43 12.20 -5.50
C GLN A 118 4.93 13.57 -5.05
N GLY A 119 5.34 14.37 -6.02
CA GLY A 119 5.81 15.72 -5.82
C GLY A 119 7.32 15.84 -5.63
N GLY A 120 7.77 17.00 -5.24
CA GLY A 120 9.19 17.29 -5.03
C GLY A 120 9.44 18.06 -3.76
N ILE A 121 10.58 17.87 -3.15
CA ILE A 121 11.04 18.54 -1.95
C ILE A 121 12.30 19.32 -2.27
N ASN A 122 12.33 20.61 -1.93
CA ASN A 122 13.57 21.39 -1.87
C ASN A 122 14.22 21.20 -0.51
N ILE A 123 15.54 21.17 -0.50
CA ILE A 123 16.36 20.92 0.67
C ILE A 123 17.27 22.12 0.90
N THR A 124 17.16 22.73 2.08
CA THR A 124 18.11 23.76 2.54
C THR A 124 19.04 23.14 3.55
N TYR A 125 20.29 23.00 3.18
CA TYR A 125 21.32 22.43 4.05
C TYR A 125 21.86 23.50 5.00
N PRO A 126 21.71 23.34 6.31
CA PRO A 126 22.42 24.20 7.24
C PRO A 126 23.93 23.89 7.19
N SER A 127 24.76 24.89 7.07
CA SER A 127 26.22 24.82 7.20
C SER A 127 26.96 23.88 6.23
N GLY A 128 26.47 23.63 5.04
CA GLY A 128 27.22 22.92 4.00
C GLY A 128 27.40 21.42 4.20
N THR A 129 26.68 20.78 5.10
CA THR A 129 26.72 19.33 5.31
C THR A 129 25.51 18.64 4.71
N ILE A 130 25.71 17.45 4.10
CA ILE A 130 24.59 16.59 3.72
C ILE A 130 23.85 16.23 5.01
N ALA A 131 22.54 16.47 5.04
CA ALA A 131 21.72 16.18 6.21
C ALA A 131 21.54 14.67 6.37
N ASN A 132 22.57 13.98 6.85
CA ASN A 132 22.47 12.56 7.20
C ASN A 132 21.55 12.43 8.42
N GLY A 133 20.47 11.64 8.28
CA GLY A 133 19.50 11.44 9.33
C GLY A 133 18.51 12.60 9.54
N GLY A 134 18.52 13.61 8.67
CA GLY A 134 17.60 14.75 8.74
C GLY A 134 16.16 14.32 8.48
N THR A 135 15.29 14.52 9.47
CA THR A 135 13.85 14.33 9.28
C THR A 135 13.30 15.45 8.39
N TRP A 136 12.72 15.12 7.23
CA TRP A 136 12.12 16.09 6.33
C TRP A 136 10.59 16.15 6.47
N SER A 137 9.98 15.10 7.00
CA SER A 137 8.56 15.08 7.36
C SER A 137 8.33 14.26 8.62
N SER A 138 7.38 14.69 9.43
CA SER A 138 6.99 14.03 10.67
C SER A 138 5.47 13.92 10.77
N GLY A 139 5.00 12.98 11.57
CA GLY A 139 3.57 12.88 11.88
C GLY A 139 2.73 12.21 10.78
N PHE A 140 3.28 11.27 10.00
CA PHE A 140 2.45 10.43 9.16
C PHE A 140 1.30 9.81 9.95
N PRO A 141 0.06 9.83 9.41
CA PRO A 141 -1.05 9.17 10.06
C PRO A 141 -0.79 7.66 10.16
N ALA A 142 -1.36 7.02 11.18
CA ALA A 142 -1.13 5.59 11.44
C ALA A 142 -1.37 4.71 10.20
N ILE A 143 -2.34 5.08 9.37
CA ILE A 143 -2.68 4.37 8.13
C ILE A 143 -1.58 4.40 7.06
N ALA A 144 -0.63 5.33 7.14
CA ALA A 144 0.48 5.45 6.19
C ALA A 144 1.82 5.01 6.80
N ARG A 145 1.84 4.57 8.06
CA ARG A 145 3.07 4.14 8.73
C ARG A 145 3.42 2.71 8.35
N PRO A 146 4.64 2.45 7.91
CA PRO A 146 5.06 1.08 7.65
C PRO A 146 5.19 0.28 8.94
N SER A 147 4.91 -1.03 8.88
CA SER A 147 5.08 -1.96 10.01
C SER A 147 6.55 -2.23 10.35
N SER A 148 7.46 -1.96 9.41
CA SER A 148 8.91 -2.00 9.57
C SER A 148 9.55 -0.88 8.75
N LEU A 149 10.79 -0.53 9.05
CA LEU A 149 11.53 0.50 8.29
C LEU A 149 11.46 0.23 6.78
N ARG A 150 11.13 1.25 6.01
CA ARG A 150 11.19 1.21 4.54
C ARG A 150 12.24 2.17 4.05
N SER A 151 13.22 1.65 3.32
CA SER A 151 14.26 2.45 2.67
C SER A 151 13.96 2.55 1.18
N LEU A 152 13.88 3.76 0.66
CA LEU A 152 13.66 4.06 -0.74
C LEU A 152 14.82 4.85 -1.32
N VAL A 153 15.07 4.67 -2.60
CA VAL A 153 16.03 5.47 -3.34
C VAL A 153 15.28 6.42 -4.26
N ALA A 154 15.50 7.71 -4.05
CA ALA A 154 14.84 8.76 -4.80
C ALA A 154 15.77 9.42 -5.81
N ALA A 155 15.20 9.91 -6.90
CA ALA A 155 15.91 10.69 -7.90
C ALA A 155 16.21 12.09 -7.38
N CYS A 156 17.44 12.56 -7.57
CA CYS A 156 17.87 13.93 -7.29
C CYS A 156 19.03 14.33 -8.23
N SER A 157 19.40 15.60 -8.25
CA SER A 157 20.59 16.04 -8.94
C SER A 157 21.21 17.25 -8.22
N ALA A 158 22.51 17.43 -8.36
CA ALA A 158 23.22 18.55 -7.75
C ALA A 158 23.30 19.79 -8.63
N SER A 159 23.45 19.59 -9.89
CA SER A 159 23.50 20.62 -10.94
C SER A 159 23.24 19.92 -12.28
N SER A 160 22.89 20.65 -13.28
CA SER A 160 22.30 20.28 -14.56
C SER A 160 22.73 18.96 -15.23
N SER A 161 23.74 18.26 -14.78
CA SER A 161 24.22 17.03 -15.40
C SER A 161 24.61 15.90 -14.45
N THR A 162 24.69 16.14 -13.15
CA THR A 162 25.12 15.09 -12.20
C THR A 162 23.91 14.36 -11.64
N THR A 163 23.67 13.15 -12.08
CA THR A 163 22.65 12.27 -11.51
C THR A 163 23.13 11.72 -10.18
N LEU A 164 22.32 11.91 -9.16
CA LEU A 164 22.53 11.38 -7.82
C LEU A 164 21.34 10.53 -7.39
N SER A 165 21.59 9.61 -6.51
CA SER A 165 20.54 8.89 -5.77
C SER A 165 20.59 9.31 -4.30
N LEU A 166 19.40 9.48 -3.71
CA LEU A 166 19.24 9.84 -2.32
C LEU A 166 18.45 8.75 -1.60
N LYS A 167 19.02 8.18 -0.54
CA LYS A 167 18.32 7.22 0.31
C LYS A 167 17.44 7.95 1.30
N MET A 168 16.18 7.54 1.35
CA MET A 168 15.21 8.00 2.35
C MET A 168 14.66 6.82 3.13
N ASP A 169 14.46 7.01 4.42
CA ASP A 169 13.87 6.04 5.32
C ASP A 169 12.52 6.53 5.83
N PHE A 170 11.53 5.64 5.78
CA PHE A 170 10.19 5.83 6.35
C PHE A 170 10.08 4.92 7.57
N THR A 171 9.86 5.53 8.73
CA THR A 171 9.91 4.82 10.02
C THR A 171 8.54 4.39 10.52
N THR A 172 8.51 3.40 11.39
CA THR A 172 7.29 2.93 12.08
C THR A 172 6.66 4.00 12.97
N SER A 173 7.45 4.99 13.41
CA SER A 173 6.96 6.14 14.20
C SER A 173 6.27 7.21 13.35
N GLY A 174 6.31 7.10 12.02
CA GLY A 174 5.70 8.08 11.11
C GLY A 174 6.60 9.25 10.76
N ASN A 175 7.90 9.05 10.74
CA ASN A 175 8.86 10.03 10.26
C ASN A 175 9.44 9.60 8.91
N ALA A 176 9.74 10.57 8.06
CA ALA A 176 10.54 10.37 6.86
C ALA A 176 11.86 11.12 6.98
N THR A 177 12.95 10.41 6.76
CA THR A 177 14.31 10.93 6.97
C THR A 177 15.16 10.81 5.71
N ILE A 178 16.07 11.75 5.50
CA ILE A 178 17.15 11.65 4.52
C ILE A 178 18.32 10.93 5.19
N VAL A 179 18.78 9.85 4.59
CA VAL A 179 19.94 9.11 5.10
C VAL A 179 21.22 9.58 4.46
N GLY A 180 21.19 9.98 3.19
CA GLY A 180 22.35 10.46 2.46
C GLY A 180 22.26 10.17 0.96
N THR A 181 23.27 10.62 0.24
CA THR A 181 23.43 10.38 -1.19
C THR A 181 24.55 9.38 -1.45
N ASN A 182 24.67 8.94 -2.70
CA ASN A 182 25.82 8.17 -3.17
C ASN A 182 27.09 9.04 -3.36
N SER A 183 27.05 10.31 -3.00
CA SER A 183 28.19 11.24 -3.01
C SER A 183 28.42 11.83 -1.63
N THR A 184 29.66 11.92 -1.22
CA THR A 184 30.06 12.52 0.07
C THR A 184 30.27 14.04 -0.01
N THR A 185 30.31 14.60 -1.23
CA THR A 185 30.68 16.02 -1.46
C THR A 185 29.54 16.83 -2.07
N ILE A 186 28.50 16.19 -2.60
CA ILE A 186 27.46 16.86 -3.36
C ILE A 186 26.16 16.85 -2.55
N GLN A 187 25.56 18.02 -2.44
CA GLN A 187 24.29 18.23 -1.75
C GLN A 187 23.19 18.50 -2.78
N PRO A 188 22.27 17.56 -3.04
CA PRO A 188 21.18 17.80 -3.98
C PRO A 188 20.23 18.84 -3.39
N PRO A 189 19.93 19.93 -4.12
CA PRO A 189 19.03 20.98 -3.63
C PRO A 189 17.56 20.54 -3.63
N TRP A 190 17.26 19.40 -4.25
CA TRP A 190 15.91 18.85 -4.33
C TRP A 190 15.93 17.33 -4.49
N VAL A 191 14.78 16.72 -4.19
CA VAL A 191 14.51 15.30 -4.41
C VAL A 191 13.11 15.11 -4.99
N SER A 192 12.95 14.16 -5.90
CA SER A 192 11.65 13.77 -6.45
C SER A 192 11.08 12.57 -5.69
N LEU A 193 9.81 12.65 -5.32
CA LEU A 193 9.05 11.56 -4.75
C LEU A 193 8.23 10.78 -5.80
N ASN A 194 8.20 11.29 -7.05
CA ASN A 194 7.38 10.72 -8.10
C ASN A 194 7.77 9.27 -8.40
N GLY A 195 6.76 8.40 -8.39
CA GLY A 195 6.93 6.98 -8.66
C GLY A 195 7.44 6.14 -7.48
N LEU A 196 7.72 6.75 -6.34
CA LEU A 196 8.08 6.01 -5.13
C LEU A 196 6.85 5.44 -4.47
N SER A 197 7.00 4.25 -3.88
CA SER A 197 5.93 3.63 -3.10
C SER A 197 6.51 2.58 -2.13
N TYR A 198 5.72 2.25 -1.09
CA TYR A 198 6.04 1.15 -0.18
C TYR A 198 4.76 0.49 0.34
N TYR A 199 4.88 -0.77 0.78
CA TYR A 199 3.81 -1.48 1.48
C TYR A 199 3.93 -1.31 2.99
N ILE A 200 2.78 -1.21 3.66
CA ILE A 200 2.65 -1.08 5.13
C ILE A 200 2.80 -2.43 5.81
#